data_2562f52701066ee94b7f6b99f41ad1a0
#
_entry.id   2562f52701066ee94b7f6b99f41ad1a0
#
_cell.length_a   1.000
_cell.length_b   1.000
_cell.length_c   1.000
_cell.angle_alpha   90.00
_cell.angle_beta   90.00
_cell.angle_gamma   90.00
#
_symmetry.space_group_name_H-M   'P 1'
#
loop_
_entity.id
_entity.type
_entity.pdbx_description
1 polymer ?
#
loop_
_entity_poly.entity_id
_entity_poly.type
_entity_poly.pdbx_seq_one_letter_code
_entity_poly.pdbx_strand_id
1 'polypeptide(L)'
;MAYNFKDVKVLVVESSVPMFQLVKGVLNLLTVPEKNIYASYSVEEAFAAFQQMNHDLIIVDWLQNPDRGIQLTRIMRTDKNTPNAFVPIIMTAGSGHLSRVIRARDSGISEYLVKPFSAKSLADRIMRVIEKQRQFVVCDTYVGPDRRVKSMEYDGPERREDATKTFAVTM
;
A
#
# COMPACT_ATOMS: atom_id res chain seq x y z
N MET A 1 -12.90 -8.27 -17.97
CA MET A 1 -11.75 -7.78 -18.77
C MET A 1 -10.51 -7.91 -17.92
N ALA A 2 -9.40 -8.42 -18.46
CA ALA A 2 -8.13 -8.42 -17.72
C ALA A 2 -7.62 -6.97 -17.63
N TYR A 3 -7.21 -6.54 -16.45
CA TYR A 3 -6.64 -5.22 -16.23
C TYR A 3 -5.32 -5.07 -17.03
N ASN A 4 -5.10 -3.91 -17.64
CA ASN A 4 -3.90 -3.64 -18.41
C ASN A 4 -2.85 -2.95 -17.53
N PHE A 5 -1.77 -3.66 -17.21
CA PHE A 5 -0.69 -3.15 -16.36
C PHE A 5 0.42 -2.39 -17.11
N LYS A 6 0.30 -2.17 -18.42
CA LYS A 6 1.37 -1.59 -19.25
C LYS A 6 1.77 -0.17 -18.85
N ASP A 7 0.84 0.59 -18.30
CA ASP A 7 1.07 1.98 -17.89
C ASP A 7 1.24 2.13 -16.38
N VAL A 8 1.07 1.04 -15.60
CA VAL A 8 1.17 1.06 -14.14
C VAL A 8 2.63 1.28 -13.72
N LYS A 9 2.85 2.28 -12.86
CA LYS A 9 4.14 2.62 -12.26
C LYS A 9 4.18 2.11 -10.83
N VAL A 10 5.16 1.29 -10.53
CA VAL A 10 5.29 0.62 -9.22
C VAL A 10 6.58 1.04 -8.54
N LEU A 11 6.47 1.56 -7.31
CA LEU A 11 7.61 1.78 -6.44
C LEU A 11 7.77 0.58 -5.50
N VAL A 12 8.94 -0.05 -5.53
CA VAL A 12 9.28 -1.18 -4.66
C VAL A 12 10.35 -0.74 -3.66
N VAL A 13 10.00 -0.75 -2.39
CA VAL A 13 10.88 -0.35 -1.28
C VAL A 13 11.29 -1.60 -0.52
N GLU A 14 12.46 -2.13 -0.88
CA GLU A 14 12.96 -3.41 -0.38
C GLU A 14 14.49 -3.40 -0.34
N SER A 15 15.07 -3.68 0.82
CA SER A 15 16.52 -3.70 1.00
C SER A 15 17.19 -4.99 0.53
N SER A 16 16.44 -6.08 0.43
CA SER A 16 16.93 -7.38 -0.04
C SER A 16 16.89 -7.48 -1.56
N VAL A 17 18.04 -7.53 -2.20
CA VAL A 17 18.15 -7.69 -3.66
C VAL A 17 17.41 -8.94 -4.16
N PRO A 18 17.55 -10.14 -3.55
CA PRO A 18 16.80 -11.32 -4.00
C PRO A 18 15.28 -11.12 -3.90
N MET A 19 14.80 -10.46 -2.84
CA MET A 19 13.38 -10.19 -2.68
C MET A 19 12.88 -9.17 -3.69
N PHE A 20 13.64 -8.12 -3.96
CA PHE A 20 13.34 -7.17 -5.03
C PHE A 20 13.22 -7.87 -6.39
N GLN A 21 14.16 -8.77 -6.72
CA GLN A 21 14.12 -9.52 -7.99
C GLN A 21 12.88 -10.43 -8.09
N LEU A 22 12.47 -11.04 -6.99
CA LEU A 22 11.23 -11.82 -6.94
C LEU A 22 10.00 -10.93 -7.22
N VAL A 23 9.90 -9.78 -6.55
CA VAL A 23 8.81 -8.82 -6.77
C VAL A 23 8.81 -8.33 -8.21
N LYS A 24 9.97 -7.95 -8.76
CA LYS A 24 10.14 -7.52 -10.15
C LYS A 24 9.68 -8.62 -11.13
N GLY A 25 10.06 -9.86 -10.88
CA GLY A 25 9.63 -11.00 -11.69
C GLY A 25 8.11 -11.16 -11.72
N VAL A 26 7.44 -11.00 -10.58
CA VAL A 26 5.97 -11.05 -10.51
C VAL A 26 5.33 -9.88 -11.27
N LEU A 27 5.86 -8.67 -11.12
CA LEU A 27 5.37 -7.50 -11.85
C LEU A 27 5.52 -7.66 -13.37
N ASN A 28 6.64 -8.22 -13.83
CA ASN A 28 6.86 -8.54 -15.24
C ASN A 28 5.86 -9.60 -15.76
N LEU A 29 5.53 -10.62 -14.96
CA LEU A 29 4.49 -11.60 -15.29
C LEU A 29 3.09 -10.95 -15.42
N LEU A 30 2.83 -9.89 -14.67
CA LEU A 30 1.62 -9.07 -14.78
C LEU A 30 1.71 -8.03 -15.92
N THR A 31 2.74 -8.09 -16.75
CA THR A 31 2.98 -7.19 -17.88
C THR A 31 3.33 -5.74 -17.54
N VAL A 32 3.75 -5.46 -16.29
CA VAL A 32 4.32 -4.15 -15.93
C VAL A 32 5.69 -4.02 -16.62
N PRO A 33 5.92 -2.98 -17.45
CA PRO A 33 7.20 -2.80 -18.11
C PRO A 33 8.33 -2.49 -17.11
N GLU A 34 9.53 -2.98 -17.35
CA GLU A 34 10.68 -2.75 -16.45
C GLU A 34 10.95 -1.26 -16.19
N LYS A 35 10.76 -0.40 -17.18
CA LYS A 35 10.91 1.06 -17.04
C LYS A 35 9.93 1.70 -16.04
N ASN A 36 8.87 0.98 -15.71
CA ASN A 36 7.83 1.42 -14.78
C ASN A 36 7.99 0.78 -13.38
N ILE A 37 9.06 0.02 -13.15
CA ILE A 37 9.38 -0.61 -11.86
C ILE A 37 10.55 0.17 -11.24
N TYR A 38 10.26 0.92 -10.19
CA TYR A 38 11.21 1.78 -9.50
C TYR A 38 11.66 1.11 -8.20
N ALA A 39 12.96 1.04 -7.98
CA ALA A 39 13.55 0.49 -6.76
C ALA A 39 13.94 1.61 -5.80
N SER A 40 13.68 1.41 -4.52
CA SER A 40 14.26 2.20 -3.43
C SER A 40 14.71 1.27 -2.31
N TYR A 41 15.82 1.60 -1.71
CA TYR A 41 16.45 0.78 -0.67
C TYR A 41 16.36 1.41 0.72
N SER A 42 15.87 2.64 0.79
CA SER A 42 15.65 3.38 2.03
C SER A 42 14.31 4.14 2.01
N VAL A 43 13.87 4.57 3.17
CA VAL A 43 12.63 5.36 3.33
C VAL A 43 12.78 6.74 2.69
N GLU A 44 13.94 7.35 2.84
CA GLU A 44 14.26 8.69 2.34
C GLU A 44 14.24 8.71 0.80
N GLU A 45 14.91 7.75 0.18
CA GLU A 45 14.88 7.57 -1.28
C GLU A 45 13.47 7.28 -1.80
N ALA A 46 12.73 6.41 -1.10
CA ALA A 46 11.38 6.03 -1.47
C ALA A 46 10.44 7.24 -1.45
N PHE A 47 10.50 8.07 -0.41
CA PHE A 47 9.63 9.25 -0.32
C PHE A 47 10.02 10.31 -1.36
N ALA A 48 11.32 10.54 -1.58
CA ALA A 48 11.79 11.44 -2.62
C ALA A 48 11.35 10.99 -4.03
N ALA A 49 11.47 9.70 -4.34
CA ALA A 49 11.01 9.13 -5.60
C ALA A 49 9.49 9.27 -5.76
N PHE A 50 8.73 9.06 -4.67
CA PHE A 50 7.29 9.20 -4.66
C PHE A 50 6.84 10.64 -4.89
N GLN A 51 7.55 11.63 -4.33
CA GLN A 51 7.26 13.05 -4.56
C GLN A 51 7.55 13.51 -5.99
N GLN A 52 8.56 12.94 -6.62
CA GLN A 52 8.96 13.31 -7.99
C GLN A 52 8.07 12.71 -9.06
N MET A 53 7.41 11.60 -8.77
CA MET A 53 6.62 10.84 -9.73
C MET A 53 5.37 10.27 -9.06
N ASN A 54 4.23 10.40 -9.74
CA ASN A 54 3.01 9.74 -9.31
C ASN A 54 3.09 8.23 -9.62
N HIS A 55 3.22 7.41 -8.58
CA HIS A 55 3.18 5.96 -8.69
C HIS A 55 1.76 5.46 -8.46
N ASP A 56 1.38 4.39 -9.15
CA ASP A 56 0.05 3.79 -9.08
C ASP A 56 -0.03 2.68 -8.01
N LEU A 57 1.13 2.16 -7.60
CA LEU A 57 1.26 1.12 -6.58
C LEU A 57 2.57 1.26 -5.83
N ILE A 58 2.53 1.09 -4.52
CA ILE A 58 3.72 0.99 -3.67
C ILE A 58 3.76 -0.42 -3.06
N ILE A 59 4.90 -1.10 -3.16
CA ILE A 59 5.20 -2.32 -2.42
C ILE A 59 6.32 -1.99 -1.45
N VAL A 60 6.05 -2.06 -0.16
CA VAL A 60 6.99 -1.66 0.88
C VAL A 60 7.27 -2.80 1.84
N ASP A 61 8.53 -3.12 2.08
CA ASP A 61 8.91 -4.00 3.18
C ASP A 61 8.71 -3.30 4.53
N TRP A 62 8.47 -4.09 5.58
CA TRP A 62 8.39 -3.59 6.96
C TRP A 62 9.62 -2.76 7.35
N LEU A 63 10.79 -3.05 6.76
CA LEU A 63 12.09 -2.42 7.00
C LEU A 63 12.38 -2.34 8.51
N GLN A 64 13.03 -3.35 9.01
CA GLN A 64 13.31 -3.47 10.45
C GLN A 64 14.14 -2.30 10.96
N ASN A 65 13.74 -1.85 12.15
CA ASN A 65 14.38 -0.87 13.03
C ASN A 65 14.14 0.63 12.70
N PRO A 66 13.34 1.32 13.53
CA PRO A 66 12.11 0.84 14.13
C PRO A 66 10.92 1.11 13.23
N ASP A 67 10.38 0.07 12.61
CA ASP A 67 9.11 0.15 11.83
C ASP A 67 9.12 1.19 10.69
N ARG A 68 10.24 1.29 9.99
CA ARG A 68 10.43 2.34 8.97
C ARG A 68 9.44 2.27 7.82
N GLY A 69 9.00 1.06 7.43
CA GLY A 69 7.93 0.90 6.44
C GLY A 69 6.59 1.47 6.92
N ILE A 70 6.28 1.34 8.22
CA ILE A 70 5.12 1.96 8.86
C ILE A 70 5.23 3.49 8.82
N GLN A 71 6.41 4.03 9.16
CA GLN A 71 6.66 5.48 9.13
C GLN A 71 6.51 6.04 7.71
N LEU A 72 7.11 5.37 6.71
CA LEU A 72 6.98 5.74 5.31
C LEU A 72 5.51 5.77 4.87
N THR A 73 4.75 4.71 5.21
CA THR A 73 3.32 4.64 4.90
C THR A 73 2.57 5.83 5.48
N ARG A 74 2.81 6.17 6.75
CA ARG A 74 2.17 7.33 7.40
C ARG A 74 2.53 8.64 6.71
N ILE A 75 3.82 8.85 6.40
CA ILE A 75 4.27 10.05 5.68
C ILE A 75 3.56 10.13 4.32
N MET A 76 3.51 9.05 3.55
CA MET A 76 2.81 9.01 2.26
C MET A 76 1.31 9.32 2.38
N ARG A 77 0.68 9.07 3.54
CA ARG A 77 -0.74 9.35 3.79
C ARG A 77 -1.01 10.78 4.28
N THR A 78 -0.09 11.37 5.01
CA THR A 78 -0.38 12.59 5.79
C THR A 78 0.51 13.79 5.47
N ASP A 79 1.63 13.61 4.78
CA ASP A 79 2.50 14.72 4.42
C ASP A 79 1.81 15.62 3.39
N LYS A 80 1.91 16.94 3.62
CA LYS A 80 1.29 17.95 2.74
C LYS A 80 1.87 17.98 1.32
N ASN A 81 3.08 17.46 1.14
CA ASN A 81 3.74 17.37 -0.16
C ASN A 81 3.54 16.00 -0.83
N THR A 82 2.68 15.15 -0.29
CA THR A 82 2.39 13.86 -0.92
C THR A 82 1.63 14.07 -2.24
N PRO A 83 2.08 13.49 -3.36
CA PRO A 83 1.40 13.67 -4.64
C PRO A 83 0.05 12.93 -4.68
N ASN A 84 -0.07 11.82 -3.95
CA ASN A 84 -1.27 11.01 -3.90
C ASN A 84 -1.38 10.27 -2.55
N ALA A 85 -2.15 10.82 -1.62
CA ALA A 85 -2.40 10.20 -0.32
C ALA A 85 -3.22 8.89 -0.40
N PHE A 86 -3.83 8.61 -1.55
CA PHE A 86 -4.70 7.44 -1.78
C PHE A 86 -4.01 6.30 -2.52
N VAL A 87 -2.73 6.43 -2.89
CA VAL A 87 -1.99 5.38 -3.59
C VAL A 87 -2.13 4.03 -2.88
N PRO A 88 -2.42 2.92 -3.59
CA PRO A 88 -2.41 1.60 -2.99
C PRO A 88 -1.03 1.24 -2.43
N ILE A 89 -0.99 0.74 -1.19
CA ILE A 89 0.25 0.30 -0.53
C ILE A 89 0.10 -1.15 -0.08
N ILE A 90 0.96 -2.02 -0.58
CA ILE A 90 1.09 -3.41 -0.12
C ILE A 90 2.32 -3.47 0.78
N MET A 91 2.14 -3.87 2.05
CA MET A 91 3.26 -4.07 2.97
C MET A 91 3.64 -5.53 3.05
N THR A 92 4.93 -5.83 2.85
CA THR A 92 5.51 -7.16 3.08
C THR A 92 6.22 -7.20 4.42
N ALA A 93 6.14 -8.31 5.15
CA ALA A 93 6.77 -8.44 6.46
C ALA A 93 7.10 -9.89 6.81
N GLY A 94 8.15 -10.10 7.59
CA GLY A 94 8.56 -11.43 8.06
C GLY A 94 7.68 -12.03 9.16
N SER A 95 6.61 -11.37 9.59
CA SER A 95 5.75 -11.85 10.68
C SER A 95 4.29 -11.52 10.44
N GLY A 96 3.43 -12.54 10.67
CA GLY A 96 1.97 -12.42 10.64
C GLY A 96 1.32 -12.23 12.02
N HIS A 97 2.08 -11.85 13.05
CA HIS A 97 1.50 -11.60 14.37
C HIS A 97 0.44 -10.50 14.29
N LEU A 98 -0.70 -10.73 14.95
CA LEU A 98 -1.87 -9.85 14.90
C LEU A 98 -1.53 -8.40 15.25
N SER A 99 -0.68 -8.17 16.24
CA SER A 99 -0.23 -6.83 16.63
C SER A 99 0.47 -6.08 15.50
N ARG A 100 1.30 -6.77 14.70
CA ARG A 100 1.96 -6.18 13.54
C ARG A 100 0.98 -5.89 12.41
N VAL A 101 0.06 -6.82 12.14
CA VAL A 101 -0.98 -6.63 11.12
C VAL A 101 -1.87 -5.43 11.48
N ILE A 102 -2.27 -5.29 12.74
CA ILE A 102 -3.04 -4.14 13.23
C ILE A 102 -2.25 -2.84 13.05
N ARG A 103 -0.98 -2.79 13.45
CA ARG A 103 -0.13 -1.59 13.29
C ARG A 103 0.03 -1.19 11.83
N ALA A 104 0.24 -2.16 10.93
CA ALA A 104 0.31 -1.92 9.50
C ALA A 104 -1.02 -1.36 8.96
N ARG A 105 -2.14 -1.99 9.30
CA ARG A 105 -3.48 -1.52 8.93
C ARG A 105 -3.72 -0.09 9.41
N ASP A 106 -3.35 0.21 10.66
CA ASP A 106 -3.56 1.52 11.27
C ASP A 106 -2.58 2.59 10.75
N SER A 107 -1.56 2.20 10.00
CA SER A 107 -0.71 3.13 9.25
C SER A 107 -1.31 3.53 7.89
N GLY A 108 -2.37 2.85 7.43
CA GLY A 108 -3.05 3.15 6.17
C GLY A 108 -2.62 2.30 4.97
N ILE A 109 -2.07 1.09 5.19
CA ILE A 109 -1.80 0.16 4.07
C ILE A 109 -3.09 -0.38 3.46
N SER A 110 -3.01 -0.80 2.19
CA SER A 110 -4.11 -1.44 1.48
C SER A 110 -4.14 -2.94 1.71
N GLU A 111 -2.98 -3.60 1.69
CA GLU A 111 -2.83 -5.04 1.89
C GLU A 111 -1.56 -5.37 2.68
N TYR A 112 -1.60 -6.51 3.40
CA TYR A 112 -0.48 -7.06 4.15
C TYR A 112 -0.12 -8.43 3.63
N LEU A 113 1.18 -8.70 3.42
CA LEU A 113 1.67 -9.97 2.90
C LEU A 113 2.84 -10.49 3.74
N VAL A 114 2.68 -11.69 4.30
CA VAL A 114 3.69 -12.30 5.17
C VAL A 114 4.73 -13.06 4.33
N LYS A 115 6.01 -12.81 4.61
CA LYS A 115 7.15 -13.55 4.03
C LYS A 115 7.37 -14.88 4.81
N PRO A 116 7.68 -16.00 4.13
CA PRO A 116 7.82 -16.13 2.68
C PRO A 116 6.47 -16.21 1.97
N PHE A 117 6.37 -15.62 0.78
CA PHE A 117 5.17 -15.68 -0.03
C PHE A 117 5.47 -16.20 -1.45
N SER A 118 4.45 -16.77 -2.10
CA SER A 118 4.56 -17.22 -3.49
C SER A 118 4.32 -16.06 -4.49
N ALA A 119 4.83 -16.23 -5.71
CA ALA A 119 4.53 -15.32 -6.82
C ALA A 119 3.02 -15.12 -7.00
N LYS A 120 2.25 -16.21 -6.89
CA LYS A 120 0.78 -16.18 -6.98
C LYS A 120 0.16 -15.31 -5.89
N SER A 121 0.58 -15.47 -4.61
CA SER A 121 0.01 -14.68 -3.52
C SER A 121 0.30 -13.18 -3.65
N LEU A 122 1.48 -12.81 -4.16
CA LEU A 122 1.80 -11.41 -4.45
C LEU A 122 0.94 -10.88 -5.61
N ALA A 123 0.84 -11.63 -6.72
CA ALA A 123 0.01 -11.25 -7.86
C ALA A 123 -1.47 -11.06 -7.46
N ASP A 124 -2.03 -11.98 -6.67
CA ASP A 124 -3.40 -11.89 -6.18
C ASP A 124 -3.62 -10.61 -5.32
N ARG A 125 -2.61 -10.18 -4.54
CA ARG A 125 -2.70 -8.94 -3.76
C ARG A 125 -2.62 -7.69 -4.65
N ILE A 126 -1.73 -7.70 -5.64
CA ILE A 126 -1.60 -6.60 -6.61
C ILE A 126 -2.92 -6.44 -7.37
N MET A 127 -3.47 -7.52 -7.92
CA MET A 127 -4.74 -7.49 -8.63
C MET A 127 -5.88 -6.99 -7.74
N ARG A 128 -5.93 -7.44 -6.48
CA ARG A 128 -6.96 -7.02 -5.53
C ARG A 128 -6.95 -5.52 -5.26
N VAL A 129 -5.78 -4.91 -5.04
CA VAL A 129 -5.70 -3.47 -4.72
C VAL A 129 -5.98 -2.59 -5.93
N ILE A 130 -5.80 -3.12 -7.13
CA ILE A 130 -6.06 -2.40 -8.38
C ILE A 130 -7.51 -2.57 -8.82
N GLU A 131 -8.03 -3.81 -8.84
CA GLU A 131 -9.38 -4.09 -9.33
C GLU A 131 -10.48 -3.82 -8.29
N LYS A 132 -10.17 -3.98 -7.00
CA LYS A 132 -11.12 -3.87 -5.88
C LYS A 132 -10.66 -2.83 -4.87
N GLN A 133 -10.60 -1.59 -5.33
CA GLN A 133 -10.21 -0.50 -4.46
C GLN A 133 -11.21 -0.31 -3.34
N ARG A 134 -10.68 -0.19 -2.11
CA ARG A 134 -11.48 0.19 -0.94
C ARG A 134 -11.74 1.68 -0.95
N GLN A 135 -12.88 2.09 -0.43
CA GLN A 135 -13.09 3.48 -0.08
C GLN A 135 -12.02 3.93 0.91
N PHE A 136 -11.59 5.17 0.80
CA PHE A 136 -10.66 5.78 1.73
C PHE A 136 -11.42 6.60 2.77
N VAL A 137 -10.92 6.53 3.99
CA VAL A 137 -11.38 7.33 5.13
C VAL A 137 -10.31 8.35 5.46
N VAL A 138 -10.72 9.59 5.60
CA VAL A 138 -9.88 10.70 6.04
C VAL A 138 -10.49 11.33 7.27
N CYS A 139 -9.75 11.30 8.37
CA CYS A 139 -10.06 12.01 9.60
C CYS A 139 -8.75 12.46 10.27
N ASP A 140 -8.83 13.23 11.34
CA ASP A 140 -7.66 13.84 12.00
C ASP A 140 -6.61 12.82 12.46
N THR A 141 -7.03 11.59 12.76
CA THR A 141 -6.16 10.54 13.30
C THR A 141 -5.82 9.45 12.30
N TYR A 142 -6.45 9.43 11.11
CA TYR A 142 -6.27 8.35 10.15
C TYR A 142 -6.55 8.79 8.71
N VAL A 143 -5.63 8.44 7.82
CA VAL A 143 -5.82 8.50 6.37
C VAL A 143 -5.48 7.12 5.79
N GLY A 144 -6.44 6.49 5.13
CA GLY A 144 -6.20 5.16 4.55
C GLY A 144 -7.49 4.45 4.12
N PRO A 145 -7.37 3.23 3.59
CA PRO A 145 -8.51 2.42 3.21
C PRO A 145 -9.45 2.15 4.38
N ASP A 146 -10.76 2.13 4.15
CA ASP A 146 -11.73 1.78 5.20
C ASP A 146 -11.36 0.43 5.82
N ARG A 147 -11.18 0.44 7.13
CA ARG A 147 -10.76 -0.74 7.91
C ARG A 147 -11.86 -1.77 8.11
N ARG A 148 -13.10 -1.42 7.74
CA ARG A 148 -14.25 -2.32 7.87
C ARG A 148 -14.28 -3.32 6.71
N VAL A 149 -14.27 -4.60 7.04
CA VAL A 149 -14.34 -5.69 6.06
C VAL A 149 -15.79 -6.08 5.74
N LYS A 150 -16.73 -5.76 6.66
CA LYS A 150 -18.17 -5.99 6.48
C LYS A 150 -18.90 -4.68 6.71
N SER A 151 -19.77 -4.30 5.77
CA SER A 151 -20.82 -3.33 6.01
C SER A 151 -21.86 -4.00 6.91
N MET A 152 -21.73 -3.87 8.21
CA MET A 152 -22.85 -4.14 9.10
C MET A 152 -23.72 -2.89 9.09
N GLU A 153 -24.97 -3.02 8.71
CA GLU A 153 -25.96 -1.98 8.97
C GLU A 153 -25.96 -1.73 10.48
N TYR A 154 -25.60 -0.53 10.86
CA TYR A 154 -25.59 -0.11 12.25
C TYR A 154 -26.79 0.79 12.49
N ASP A 155 -27.76 0.29 13.23
CA ASP A 155 -29.03 0.94 13.54
C ASP A 155 -28.97 1.81 14.81
N GLY A 156 -27.75 2.05 15.30
CA GLY A 156 -27.52 2.86 16.51
C GLY A 156 -27.20 4.32 16.20
N PRO A 157 -27.16 5.20 17.23
CA PRO A 157 -26.81 6.59 17.04
C PRO A 157 -25.39 6.75 16.50
N GLU A 158 -25.19 7.70 15.57
CA GLU A 158 -23.87 8.00 15.02
C GLU A 158 -22.90 8.40 16.13
N ARG A 159 -21.85 7.60 16.33
CA ARG A 159 -20.85 7.79 17.40
C ARG A 159 -19.63 8.59 16.94
N ARG A 160 -19.66 9.12 15.72
CA ARG A 160 -18.56 9.90 15.18
C ARG A 160 -18.79 11.38 15.51
N GLU A 161 -18.02 11.89 16.43
CA GLU A 161 -18.01 13.33 16.77
C GLU A 161 -17.27 14.16 15.71
N ASP A 162 -16.45 13.53 14.84
CA ASP A 162 -15.62 14.22 13.84
C ASP A 162 -16.12 14.02 12.42
N ALA A 163 -15.91 15.05 11.58
CA ALA A 163 -16.26 15.06 10.17
C ALA A 163 -15.40 14.05 9.37
N THR A 164 -15.71 12.76 9.50
CA THR A 164 -15.06 11.70 8.72
C THR A 164 -15.51 11.80 7.27
N LYS A 165 -14.59 12.15 6.38
CA LYS A 165 -14.84 12.15 4.93
C LYS A 165 -14.48 10.81 4.35
N THR A 166 -15.38 10.24 3.57
CA THR A 166 -15.17 8.99 2.83
C THR A 166 -15.07 9.30 1.35
N PHE A 167 -14.01 8.82 0.70
CA PHE A 167 -13.76 9.05 -0.72
C PHE A 167 -13.73 7.72 -1.46
N ALA A 168 -14.46 7.65 -2.59
CA ALA A 168 -14.24 6.62 -3.59
C ALA A 168 -13.01 7.01 -4.40
N VAL A 169 -12.00 6.13 -4.42
CA VAL A 169 -10.80 6.32 -5.25
C VAL A 169 -11.05 5.65 -6.58
N THR A 170 -11.05 6.43 -7.65
CA THR A 170 -11.08 5.94 -9.03
C THR A 170 -9.70 6.20 -9.64
N MET A 171 -9.04 5.15 -10.13
CA MET A 171 -7.84 5.28 -10.97
C MET A 171 -8.20 5.53 -12.41
#